data_a3d533ce58e2cb8a623d7fab9a8cac86
#
_entry.id   a3d533ce58e2cb8a623d7fab9a8cac86
#
_cell.length_a   1.000
_cell.length_b   1.000
_cell.length_c   1.000
_cell.angle_alpha   90.00
_cell.angle_beta   90.00
_cell.angle_gamma   90.00
#
_symmetry.space_group_name_H-M   'P 1'
#
loop_
_entity.id
_entity.type
_entity.pdbx_description
1 polymer ?
#
loop_
_entity_poly.entity_id
_entity_poly.type
_entity_poly.pdbx_seq_one_letter_code
_entity_poly.pdbx_strand_id
1 'polypeptide(L)'
;MWQDTELELEVICFNDDNESVTFDLPEDIESPNGGQAAALRRGDWVFLGNESSADRRGENLSLEQQTNYVLEKLSKTAEIAGSSLQQTVKAEVFIGNPNDFEKMDQVWRQWFPNQAPARVVVPRVGMETEGSRIEVALTLLANDAMLTKSTIETSEAPMPLGHEPQAVKVGNFLFLSTQMAFDSHGKIADGMVRNPAAPWYGSPGKAQMRYMMHNINAICETAGTSVENIVRRACFHSHLQWFAESIEEWASYFPTDKPASTTIGLNNSLVVDGANTLLDLIAYVPDSA
;
A
#
# COMPACT_ATOMS: atom_id res chain seq x y z
N MET A 1 6.12 18.31 -2.50
CA MET A 1 4.84 19.05 -2.48
C MET A 1 5.16 20.52 -2.69
N TRP A 2 4.51 21.17 -3.63
CA TRP A 2 4.67 22.60 -3.85
C TRP A 2 4.06 23.33 -2.66
N GLN A 3 4.63 24.47 -2.31
CA GLN A 3 4.06 25.33 -1.28
C GLN A 3 2.61 25.68 -1.69
N ASP A 4 1.67 25.59 -0.76
CA ASP A 4 0.24 25.84 -0.97
C ASP A 4 -0.53 24.77 -1.79
N THR A 5 0.00 23.55 -1.96
CA THR A 5 -0.75 22.44 -2.53
C THR A 5 -1.62 21.81 -1.44
N GLU A 6 -2.94 21.87 -1.63
CA GLU A 6 -3.92 21.29 -0.70
C GLU A 6 -4.43 19.92 -1.13
N LEU A 7 -4.26 19.57 -2.41
CA LEU A 7 -4.78 18.32 -2.97
C LEU A 7 -3.78 17.71 -3.96
N GLU A 8 -3.57 16.41 -3.84
CA GLU A 8 -2.87 15.58 -4.81
C GLU A 8 -3.79 14.43 -5.23
N LEU A 9 -3.97 14.22 -6.54
CA LEU A 9 -4.84 13.19 -7.07
C LEU A 9 -4.02 12.13 -7.78
N GLU A 10 -4.30 10.87 -7.47
CA GLU A 10 -3.87 9.71 -8.21
C GLU A 10 -5.07 9.11 -8.96
N VAL A 11 -4.91 8.83 -10.25
CA VAL A 11 -6.00 8.39 -11.11
C VAL A 11 -5.61 7.10 -11.83
N ILE A 12 -6.47 6.10 -11.78
CA ILE A 12 -6.39 4.89 -12.60
C ILE A 12 -7.36 5.04 -13.76
N CYS A 13 -6.83 4.96 -14.99
CA CYS A 13 -7.63 5.03 -16.21
C CYS A 13 -7.61 3.69 -16.95
N PHE A 14 -8.73 3.31 -17.51
CA PHE A 14 -8.86 2.12 -18.36
C PHE A 14 -9.03 2.54 -19.83
N ASN A 15 -8.33 1.85 -20.71
CA ASN A 15 -8.45 2.00 -22.16
C ASN A 15 -9.05 0.73 -22.76
N ASP A 16 -10.28 0.42 -22.38
CA ASP A 16 -11.06 -0.71 -22.86
C ASP A 16 -12.54 -0.32 -23.01
N ASP A 17 -13.34 -1.17 -23.65
CA ASP A 17 -14.76 -0.95 -23.89
C ASP A 17 -15.68 -1.51 -22.76
N ASN A 18 -15.11 -2.00 -21.65
CA ASN A 18 -15.90 -2.52 -20.55
C ASN A 18 -16.71 -1.39 -19.88
N GLU A 19 -17.93 -1.70 -19.49
CA GLU A 19 -18.73 -0.79 -18.69
C GLU A 19 -18.25 -0.76 -17.23
N SER A 20 -18.32 0.41 -16.62
CA SER A 20 -18.09 0.57 -15.17
C SER A 20 -19.41 0.44 -14.44
N VAL A 21 -19.48 -0.42 -13.44
CA VAL A 21 -20.63 -0.61 -12.57
C VAL A 21 -20.28 -0.17 -11.16
N THR A 22 -21.06 0.73 -10.59
CA THR A 22 -20.91 1.19 -9.21
C THR A 22 -21.89 0.48 -8.29
N PHE A 23 -21.48 0.28 -7.05
CA PHE A 23 -22.27 -0.38 -6.00
C PHE A 23 -22.30 0.51 -4.77
N ASP A 24 -23.45 0.61 -4.15
CA ASP A 24 -23.61 1.28 -2.86
C ASP A 24 -23.25 0.32 -1.71
N LEU A 25 -23.10 0.87 -0.51
CA LEU A 25 -22.95 0.05 0.70
C LEU A 25 -24.17 -0.85 0.90
N PRO A 26 -24.00 -2.04 1.52
CA PRO A 26 -25.11 -2.85 1.99
C PRO A 26 -26.11 -2.02 2.80
N GLU A 27 -27.41 -2.33 2.68
CA GLU A 27 -28.50 -1.58 3.33
C GLU A 27 -28.39 -1.52 4.87
N ASP A 28 -27.68 -2.50 5.46
CA ASP A 28 -27.43 -2.58 6.91
C ASP A 28 -26.20 -1.76 7.36
N ILE A 29 -25.53 -1.05 6.43
CA ILE A 29 -24.34 -0.24 6.71
C ILE A 29 -24.63 1.22 6.33
N GLU A 30 -24.57 2.11 7.31
CA GLU A 30 -24.71 3.54 7.05
C GLU A 30 -23.49 4.10 6.30
N SER A 31 -23.76 4.89 5.25
CA SER A 31 -22.72 5.64 4.56
C SER A 31 -22.47 6.97 5.27
N PRO A 32 -21.32 7.17 5.91
CA PRO A 32 -21.03 8.45 6.55
C PRO A 32 -20.83 9.59 5.55
N ASN A 33 -20.52 9.28 4.30
CA ASN A 33 -20.10 10.25 3.28
C ASN A 33 -21.12 10.44 2.15
N GLY A 34 -22.40 10.16 2.38
CA GLY A 34 -23.55 10.36 1.51
C GLY A 34 -23.25 10.52 0.01
N GLY A 35 -23.40 9.44 -0.77
CA GLY A 35 -23.43 9.51 -2.24
C GLY A 35 -22.14 9.10 -2.97
N GLN A 36 -21.12 8.61 -2.28
CA GLN A 36 -19.98 7.94 -2.92
C GLN A 36 -20.29 6.45 -3.09
N ALA A 37 -19.97 5.91 -4.27
CA ALA A 37 -20.05 4.48 -4.50
C ALA A 37 -19.07 3.73 -3.57
N ALA A 38 -19.54 2.69 -2.90
CA ALA A 38 -18.71 1.87 -2.01
C ALA A 38 -17.77 0.96 -2.80
N ALA A 39 -18.19 0.55 -4.01
CA ALA A 39 -17.37 -0.23 -4.92
C ALA A 39 -17.60 0.20 -6.37
N LEU A 40 -16.57 -0.04 -7.18
CA LEU A 40 -16.59 0.08 -8.64
C LEU A 40 -16.08 -1.22 -9.24
N ARG A 41 -16.84 -1.83 -10.13
CA ARG A 41 -16.38 -2.95 -10.95
C ARG A 41 -16.17 -2.50 -12.39
N ARG A 42 -15.04 -2.91 -12.99
CA ARG A 42 -14.76 -2.76 -14.40
C ARG A 42 -14.02 -3.98 -14.93
N GLY A 43 -14.68 -4.75 -15.78
CA GLY A 43 -14.15 -6.03 -16.27
C GLY A 43 -13.80 -6.97 -15.13
N ASP A 44 -12.55 -7.42 -15.11
CA ASP A 44 -12.00 -8.32 -14.09
C ASP A 44 -11.72 -7.63 -12.76
N TRP A 45 -11.71 -6.29 -12.71
CA TRP A 45 -11.27 -5.53 -11.56
C TRP A 45 -12.43 -5.01 -10.72
N VAL A 46 -12.27 -5.09 -9.40
CA VAL A 46 -13.17 -4.50 -8.40
C VAL A 46 -12.35 -3.60 -7.47
N PHE A 47 -12.81 -2.38 -7.28
CA PHE A 47 -12.19 -1.39 -6.39
C PHE A 47 -13.16 -1.07 -5.27
N LEU A 48 -12.73 -1.26 -4.04
CA LEU A 48 -13.47 -0.85 -2.85
C LEU A 48 -12.87 0.45 -2.32
N GLY A 49 -13.73 1.39 -2.00
CA GLY A 49 -13.34 2.69 -1.46
C GLY A 49 -12.63 2.59 -0.11
N ASN A 50 -12.18 3.73 0.38
CA ASN A 50 -11.52 3.82 1.69
C ASN A 50 -12.56 3.70 2.80
N GLU A 51 -12.63 2.52 3.44
CA GLU A 51 -13.58 2.21 4.48
C GLU A 51 -12.98 2.39 5.88
N SER A 52 -13.80 2.91 6.78
CA SER A 52 -13.44 3.15 8.18
C SER A 52 -14.59 2.71 9.12
N SER A 53 -14.38 2.87 10.43
CA SER A 53 -15.42 2.67 11.45
C SER A 53 -16.22 3.94 11.77
N ALA A 54 -16.34 4.86 10.80
CA ALA A 54 -16.97 6.18 10.98
C ALA A 54 -18.44 6.12 11.40
N ASP A 55 -19.17 5.16 10.88
CA ASP A 55 -20.57 4.87 11.19
C ASP A 55 -20.78 4.34 12.63
N ARG A 56 -19.70 3.83 13.26
CA ARG A 56 -19.68 3.40 14.68
C ARG A 56 -19.10 4.49 15.60
N ARG A 57 -19.18 5.75 15.18
CA ARG A 57 -18.72 6.90 15.97
C ARG A 57 -19.46 6.98 17.31
N GLY A 58 -18.69 7.13 18.39
CA GLY A 58 -19.22 7.15 19.77
C GLY A 58 -19.18 5.78 20.46
N GLU A 59 -18.94 4.70 19.74
CA GLU A 59 -18.58 3.42 20.32
C GLU A 59 -17.07 3.45 20.61
N ASN A 60 -16.69 3.16 21.85
CA ASN A 60 -15.26 3.14 22.23
C ASN A 60 -14.62 1.81 21.78
N LEU A 61 -14.52 1.60 20.47
CA LEU A 61 -13.97 0.38 19.88
C LEU A 61 -12.44 0.36 19.99
N SER A 62 -11.88 -0.78 20.39
CA SER A 62 -10.43 -1.02 20.28
C SER A 62 -10.00 -1.05 18.80
N LEU A 63 -8.69 -0.94 18.53
CA LEU A 63 -8.17 -1.07 17.17
C LEU A 63 -8.55 -2.40 16.52
N GLU A 64 -8.45 -3.49 17.26
CA GLU A 64 -8.78 -4.85 16.80
C GLU A 64 -10.27 -4.94 16.43
N GLN A 65 -11.14 -4.33 17.22
CA GLN A 65 -12.57 -4.26 16.93
C GLN A 65 -12.86 -3.39 15.69
N GLN A 66 -12.19 -2.24 15.55
CA GLN A 66 -12.31 -1.40 14.36
C GLN A 66 -11.79 -2.13 13.12
N THR A 67 -10.64 -2.83 13.21
CA THR A 67 -10.07 -3.60 12.09
C THR A 67 -11.04 -4.70 11.65
N ASN A 68 -11.58 -5.48 12.59
CA ASN A 68 -12.58 -6.50 12.29
C ASN A 68 -13.80 -5.92 11.60
N TYR A 69 -14.33 -4.83 12.14
CA TYR A 69 -15.52 -4.18 11.60
C TYR A 69 -15.32 -3.67 10.17
N VAL A 70 -14.19 -3.00 9.92
CA VAL A 70 -13.84 -2.50 8.58
C VAL A 70 -13.70 -3.65 7.58
N LEU A 71 -13.03 -4.74 7.96
CA LEU A 71 -12.87 -5.90 7.08
C LEU A 71 -14.20 -6.64 6.84
N GLU A 72 -15.11 -6.67 7.83
CA GLU A 72 -16.46 -7.20 7.65
C GLU A 72 -17.26 -6.37 6.64
N LYS A 73 -17.22 -5.03 6.74
CA LYS A 73 -17.84 -4.12 5.76
C LYS A 73 -17.29 -4.38 4.36
N LEU A 74 -15.98 -4.39 4.22
CA LEU A 74 -15.32 -4.65 2.93
C LEU A 74 -15.66 -6.02 2.37
N SER A 75 -15.82 -7.06 3.21
CA SER A 75 -16.26 -8.39 2.78
C SER A 75 -17.65 -8.35 2.16
N LYS A 76 -18.61 -7.73 2.85
CA LYS A 76 -20.00 -7.59 2.37
C LYS A 76 -20.06 -6.78 1.07
N THR A 77 -19.29 -5.68 1.00
CA THR A 77 -19.22 -4.84 -0.19
C THR A 77 -18.58 -5.58 -1.37
N ALA A 78 -17.54 -6.38 -1.13
CA ALA A 78 -16.92 -7.23 -2.16
C ALA A 78 -17.92 -8.24 -2.72
N GLU A 79 -18.73 -8.88 -1.87
CA GLU A 79 -19.75 -9.85 -2.29
C GLU A 79 -20.81 -9.20 -3.19
N ILE A 80 -21.31 -8.01 -2.85
CA ILE A 80 -22.28 -7.27 -3.67
C ILE A 80 -21.66 -6.89 -5.02
N ALA A 81 -20.38 -6.53 -5.04
CA ALA A 81 -19.66 -6.20 -6.28
C ALA A 81 -19.24 -7.44 -7.09
N GLY A 82 -19.64 -8.65 -6.69
CA GLY A 82 -19.31 -9.90 -7.39
C GLY A 82 -17.88 -10.37 -7.18
N SER A 83 -17.30 -10.08 -6.00
CA SER A 83 -15.96 -10.48 -5.60
C SER A 83 -15.96 -11.14 -4.21
N SER A 84 -14.80 -11.28 -3.59
CA SER A 84 -14.63 -11.70 -2.20
C SER A 84 -13.29 -11.21 -1.68
N LEU A 85 -13.10 -11.13 -0.35
CA LEU A 85 -11.81 -10.73 0.23
C LEU A 85 -10.66 -11.63 -0.21
N GLN A 86 -10.90 -12.91 -0.49
CA GLN A 86 -9.89 -13.84 -0.99
C GLN A 86 -9.36 -13.46 -2.38
N GLN A 87 -10.11 -12.66 -3.12
CA GLN A 87 -9.71 -12.13 -4.43
C GLN A 87 -8.92 -10.82 -4.33
N THR A 88 -8.66 -10.31 -3.11
CA THR A 88 -7.85 -9.10 -2.94
C THR A 88 -6.45 -9.28 -3.52
N VAL A 89 -6.05 -8.34 -4.35
CA VAL A 89 -4.73 -8.24 -4.97
C VAL A 89 -3.85 -7.29 -4.19
N LYS A 90 -4.40 -6.10 -3.87
CA LYS A 90 -3.71 -5.02 -3.18
C LYS A 90 -4.60 -4.44 -2.09
N ALA A 91 -4.00 -4.16 -0.96
CA ALA A 91 -4.61 -3.43 0.15
C ALA A 91 -3.79 -2.19 0.49
N GLU A 92 -4.47 -1.05 0.61
CA GLU A 92 -3.93 0.19 1.14
C GLU A 92 -4.54 0.40 2.51
N VAL A 93 -3.71 0.37 3.55
CA VAL A 93 -4.12 0.45 4.96
C VAL A 93 -3.51 1.69 5.57
N PHE A 94 -4.34 2.57 6.08
CA PHE A 94 -3.91 3.73 6.86
C PHE A 94 -4.17 3.47 8.33
N ILE A 95 -3.18 3.72 9.19
CA ILE A 95 -3.28 3.58 10.65
C ILE A 95 -2.92 4.88 11.34
N GLY A 96 -3.63 5.23 12.42
CA GLY A 96 -3.40 6.48 13.15
C GLY A 96 -2.10 6.48 13.97
N ASN A 97 -1.57 5.31 14.32
CA ASN A 97 -0.36 5.16 15.14
C ASN A 97 0.48 3.99 14.60
N PRO A 98 1.77 4.20 14.27
CA PRO A 98 2.64 3.12 13.76
C PRO A 98 2.78 1.94 14.75
N ASN A 99 2.65 2.17 16.06
CA ASN A 99 2.70 1.12 17.07
C ASN A 99 1.47 0.21 17.07
N ASP A 100 0.44 0.55 16.31
CA ASP A 100 -0.78 -0.25 16.15
C ASP A 100 -0.61 -1.38 15.10
N PHE A 101 0.49 -1.38 14.35
CA PHE A 101 0.73 -2.31 13.25
C PHE A 101 0.57 -3.78 13.66
N GLU A 102 1.22 -4.21 14.73
CA GLU A 102 1.19 -5.62 15.15
C GLU A 102 -0.22 -6.08 15.55
N LYS A 103 -0.98 -5.24 16.25
CA LYS A 103 -2.36 -5.55 16.64
C LYS A 103 -3.29 -5.63 15.45
N MET A 104 -3.14 -4.71 14.51
CA MET A 104 -3.87 -4.73 13.25
C MET A 104 -3.52 -6.00 12.46
N ASP A 105 -2.23 -6.35 12.35
CA ASP A 105 -1.76 -7.52 11.60
C ASP A 105 -2.27 -8.85 12.20
N GLN A 106 -2.43 -8.95 13.52
CA GLN A 106 -3.03 -10.12 14.16
C GLN A 106 -4.47 -10.37 13.71
N VAL A 107 -5.27 -9.29 13.54
CA VAL A 107 -6.62 -9.39 12.99
C VAL A 107 -6.57 -9.69 11.49
N TRP A 108 -5.67 -9.03 10.75
CA TRP A 108 -5.47 -9.23 9.32
C TRP A 108 -5.24 -10.69 8.95
N ARG A 109 -4.39 -11.41 9.71
CA ARG A 109 -4.11 -12.85 9.54
C ARG A 109 -5.34 -13.73 9.63
N GLN A 110 -6.35 -13.33 10.37
CA GLN A 110 -7.59 -14.11 10.52
C GLN A 110 -8.49 -13.98 9.29
N TRP A 111 -8.48 -12.80 8.65
CA TRP A 111 -9.26 -12.53 7.45
C TRP A 111 -8.60 -13.03 6.16
N PHE A 112 -7.27 -13.10 6.14
CA PHE A 112 -6.48 -13.58 5.00
C PHE A 112 -5.61 -14.79 5.38
N PRO A 113 -6.20 -15.92 5.77
CA PRO A 113 -5.42 -17.04 6.36
C PRO A 113 -4.49 -17.73 5.35
N ASN A 114 -4.78 -17.68 4.05
CA ASN A 114 -4.04 -18.43 3.02
C ASN A 114 -3.27 -17.53 2.06
N GLN A 115 -3.98 -16.79 1.22
CA GLN A 115 -3.39 -15.94 0.17
C GLN A 115 -3.58 -14.47 0.50
N ALA A 116 -2.74 -13.95 1.39
CA ALA A 116 -2.76 -12.54 1.71
C ALA A 116 -2.45 -11.67 0.47
N PRO A 117 -3.08 -10.49 0.33
CA PRO A 117 -2.78 -9.53 -0.72
C PRO A 117 -1.43 -8.86 -0.50
N ALA A 118 -0.88 -8.25 -1.56
CA ALA A 118 0.13 -7.21 -1.38
C ALA A 118 -0.48 -6.07 -0.56
N ARG A 119 0.23 -5.59 0.45
CA ARG A 119 -0.31 -4.59 1.39
C ARG A 119 0.69 -3.46 1.62
N VAL A 120 0.19 -2.24 1.62
CA VAL A 120 0.90 -1.08 2.14
C VAL A 120 0.25 -0.63 3.44
N VAL A 121 1.05 -0.31 4.46
CA VAL A 121 0.57 0.22 5.73
C VAL A 121 1.21 1.58 5.98
N VAL A 122 0.39 2.63 5.94
CA VAL A 122 0.82 4.02 6.03
C VAL A 122 0.34 4.61 7.35
N PRO A 123 1.26 4.93 8.29
CA PRO A 123 0.90 5.68 9.49
C PRO A 123 0.67 7.15 9.16
N ARG A 124 -0.53 7.67 9.40
CA ARG A 124 -0.84 9.07 9.13
C ARG A 124 -1.40 9.78 10.37
N VAL A 125 -1.05 11.05 10.51
CA VAL A 125 -1.64 11.91 11.54
C VAL A 125 -2.99 12.42 11.04
N GLY A 126 -4.04 12.22 11.84
CA GLY A 126 -5.39 12.60 11.48
C GLY A 126 -6.00 11.63 10.44
N MET A 127 -6.92 10.82 10.90
CA MET A 127 -7.74 9.98 10.05
C MET A 127 -8.83 10.86 9.42
N GLU A 128 -9.38 10.45 8.30
CA GLU A 128 -10.46 11.19 7.63
C GLU A 128 -11.67 11.39 8.55
N THR A 129 -11.91 10.39 9.40
CA THR A 129 -13.00 10.41 10.37
C THR A 129 -12.47 10.44 11.79
N GLU A 130 -13.01 11.37 12.58
CA GLU A 130 -12.69 11.48 14.01
C GLU A 130 -13.04 10.18 14.75
N GLY A 131 -12.09 9.68 15.55
CA GLY A 131 -12.21 8.42 16.30
C GLY A 131 -11.85 7.16 15.52
N SER A 132 -11.69 7.23 14.19
CA SER A 132 -11.16 6.13 13.40
C SER A 132 -9.66 5.98 13.65
N ARG A 133 -9.21 4.74 13.81
CA ARG A 133 -7.79 4.37 13.96
C ARG A 133 -7.25 3.60 12.77
N ILE A 134 -8.14 3.15 11.87
CA ILE A 134 -7.80 2.40 10.68
C ILE A 134 -8.76 2.77 9.53
N GLU A 135 -8.20 2.88 8.34
CA GLU A 135 -8.92 3.01 7.07
C GLU A 135 -8.31 2.04 6.06
N VAL A 136 -9.14 1.41 5.24
CA VAL A 136 -8.70 0.38 4.30
C VAL A 136 -9.37 0.56 2.94
N ALA A 137 -8.56 0.57 1.88
CA ALA A 137 -9.01 0.46 0.50
C ALA A 137 -8.47 -0.82 -0.13
N LEU A 138 -9.26 -1.46 -1.00
CA LEU A 138 -8.90 -2.73 -1.60
C LEU A 138 -9.05 -2.70 -3.12
N THR A 139 -8.09 -3.33 -3.81
CA THR A 139 -8.19 -3.71 -5.21
C THR A 139 -8.30 -5.24 -5.29
N LEU A 140 -9.35 -5.73 -5.95
CA LEU A 140 -9.68 -7.14 -6.03
C LEU A 140 -9.89 -7.58 -7.48
N LEU A 141 -9.90 -8.89 -7.69
CA LEU A 141 -10.46 -9.48 -8.91
C LEU A 141 -11.92 -9.86 -8.68
N ALA A 142 -12.73 -9.78 -9.73
CA ALA A 142 -14.08 -10.35 -9.71
C ALA A 142 -14.00 -11.89 -9.58
N ASN A 143 -15.04 -12.51 -9.02
CA ASN A 143 -15.07 -13.97 -8.86
C ASN A 143 -15.12 -14.72 -10.23
N ASP A 144 -15.59 -14.07 -11.27
CA ASP A 144 -15.65 -14.55 -12.66
C ASP A 144 -14.52 -13.99 -13.53
N ALA A 145 -13.50 -13.38 -12.93
CA ALA A 145 -12.36 -12.82 -13.65
C ALA A 145 -11.60 -13.89 -14.44
N MET A 146 -11.14 -13.52 -15.63
CA MET A 146 -10.23 -14.33 -16.45
C MET A 146 -8.79 -14.24 -15.93
N LEU A 147 -8.43 -13.13 -15.27
CA LEU A 147 -7.14 -12.94 -14.64
C LEU A 147 -7.05 -13.75 -13.35
N THR A 148 -5.83 -14.22 -13.06
CA THR A 148 -5.52 -14.92 -11.82
C THR A 148 -4.37 -14.24 -11.11
N LYS A 149 -4.37 -14.28 -9.77
CA LYS A 149 -3.29 -13.75 -8.96
C LYS A 149 -2.30 -14.83 -8.56
N SER A 150 -1.03 -14.46 -8.45
CA SER A 150 0.04 -15.29 -7.89
C SER A 150 0.93 -14.48 -6.96
N THR A 151 1.40 -15.11 -5.89
CA THR A 151 2.36 -14.50 -4.95
C THR A 151 3.76 -14.57 -5.50
N ILE A 152 4.56 -13.52 -5.27
CA ILE A 152 5.97 -13.44 -5.62
C ILE A 152 6.77 -13.31 -4.33
N GLU A 153 7.72 -14.20 -4.13
CA GLU A 153 8.63 -14.21 -2.99
C GLU A 153 10.03 -14.62 -3.44
N THR A 154 11.04 -13.97 -2.88
CA THR A 154 12.46 -14.27 -3.12
C THR A 154 13.25 -14.21 -1.83
N SER A 155 14.29 -15.04 -1.71
CA SER A 155 15.24 -15.01 -0.60
C SER A 155 16.25 -13.85 -0.69
N GLU A 156 16.32 -13.17 -1.85
CA GLU A 156 17.26 -12.08 -2.12
C GLU A 156 16.79 -10.73 -1.55
N ALA A 157 15.58 -10.68 -0.99
CA ALA A 157 15.02 -9.51 -0.31
C ALA A 157 14.36 -9.93 1.02
N PRO A 158 14.32 -9.05 2.03
CA PRO A 158 13.64 -9.34 3.29
C PRO A 158 12.17 -9.68 3.08
N MET A 159 11.65 -10.63 3.87
CA MET A 159 10.21 -10.88 3.92
C MET A 159 9.49 -9.68 4.56
N PRO A 160 8.25 -9.39 4.15
CA PRO A 160 7.47 -8.31 4.74
C PRO A 160 7.31 -8.43 6.26
N LEU A 161 7.05 -7.29 6.91
CA LEU A 161 6.91 -7.21 8.37
C LEU A 161 5.67 -7.93 8.89
N GLY A 162 4.62 -7.94 8.10
CA GLY A 162 3.34 -8.49 8.47
C GLY A 162 2.93 -9.69 7.63
N HIS A 163 1.65 -9.98 7.65
CA HIS A 163 1.06 -11.09 6.91
C HIS A 163 0.68 -10.68 5.48
N GLU A 164 1.68 -10.55 4.65
CA GLU A 164 1.59 -10.29 3.21
C GLU A 164 2.76 -10.94 2.46
N PRO A 165 2.65 -11.25 1.16
CA PRO A 165 3.78 -11.62 0.31
C PRO A 165 4.63 -10.39 -0.03
N GLN A 166 5.83 -10.58 -0.59
CA GLN A 166 6.64 -9.45 -1.09
C GLN A 166 5.95 -8.72 -2.24
N ALA A 167 5.24 -9.45 -3.11
CA ALA A 167 4.38 -8.88 -4.15
C ALA A 167 3.30 -9.86 -4.60
N VAL A 168 2.27 -9.34 -5.29
CA VAL A 168 1.24 -10.09 -5.99
C VAL A 168 1.27 -9.72 -7.47
N LYS A 169 1.36 -10.73 -8.33
CA LYS A 169 1.29 -10.58 -9.79
C LYS A 169 -0.11 -10.92 -10.30
N VAL A 170 -0.66 -10.08 -11.17
CA VAL A 170 -1.93 -10.30 -11.86
C VAL A 170 -1.78 -9.84 -13.31
N GLY A 171 -1.86 -10.77 -14.27
CA GLY A 171 -1.58 -10.46 -15.67
C GLY A 171 -0.22 -9.78 -15.83
N ASN A 172 -0.21 -8.60 -16.43
CA ASN A 172 0.98 -7.79 -16.65
C ASN A 172 1.28 -6.80 -15.53
N PHE A 173 0.64 -6.92 -14.36
CA PHE A 173 0.89 -6.02 -13.23
C PHE A 173 1.48 -6.76 -12.04
N LEU A 174 2.45 -6.13 -11.40
CA LEU A 174 3.07 -6.54 -10.16
C LEU A 174 2.78 -5.47 -9.08
N PHE A 175 2.04 -5.87 -8.07
CA PHE A 175 1.72 -5.03 -6.91
C PHE A 175 2.68 -5.39 -5.78
N LEU A 176 3.59 -4.49 -5.43
CA LEU A 176 4.54 -4.72 -4.34
C LEU A 176 3.88 -4.42 -3.00
N SER A 177 4.23 -5.17 -1.97
CA SER A 177 3.95 -4.81 -0.58
C SER A 177 4.85 -3.68 -0.13
N THR A 178 4.59 -3.13 1.06
CA THR A 178 5.37 -2.03 1.65
C THR A 178 6.87 -2.22 1.49
N GLN A 179 7.53 -1.22 0.91
CA GLN A 179 8.99 -1.19 0.84
C GLN A 179 9.53 -0.11 1.77
N MET A 180 10.35 -0.53 2.73
CA MET A 180 11.13 0.32 3.64
C MET A 180 12.51 -0.31 3.83
N ALA A 181 13.45 0.43 4.42
CA ALA A 181 14.82 -0.04 4.62
C ALA A 181 14.96 -0.92 5.88
N PHE A 182 14.26 -2.06 5.93
CA PHE A 182 14.34 -3.03 7.03
C PHE A 182 15.10 -4.31 6.62
N ASP A 183 15.67 -4.96 7.61
CA ASP A 183 16.37 -6.23 7.49
C ASP A 183 15.43 -7.44 7.66
N SER A 184 16.00 -8.65 7.64
CA SER A 184 15.26 -9.91 7.86
C SER A 184 14.64 -10.06 9.25
N HIS A 185 14.95 -9.16 10.19
CA HIS A 185 14.37 -9.13 11.54
C HIS A 185 13.32 -8.03 11.70
N GLY A 186 12.97 -7.34 10.61
CA GLY A 186 12.00 -6.23 10.61
C GLY A 186 12.51 -4.94 11.27
N LYS A 187 13.82 -4.81 11.44
CA LYS A 187 14.46 -3.62 11.99
C LYS A 187 15.13 -2.81 10.88
N ILE A 188 15.34 -1.52 11.14
CA ILE A 188 16.13 -0.72 10.20
C ILE A 188 17.46 -1.42 9.90
N ALA A 189 17.78 -1.58 8.62
CA ALA A 189 19.00 -2.26 8.21
C ALA A 189 20.27 -1.50 8.67
N ASP A 190 21.35 -2.23 8.87
CA ASP A 190 22.61 -1.67 9.35
C ASP A 190 23.14 -0.55 8.43
N GLY A 191 23.62 0.52 9.02
CA GLY A 191 24.16 1.67 8.30
C GLY A 191 23.11 2.61 7.67
N MET A 192 21.82 2.33 7.84
CA MET A 192 20.73 3.13 7.24
C MET A 192 20.34 4.36 8.04
N VAL A 193 20.77 4.48 9.28
CA VAL A 193 20.55 5.67 10.12
C VAL A 193 21.82 6.51 10.22
N ARG A 194 21.64 7.82 10.46
CA ARG A 194 22.77 8.74 10.65
C ARG A 194 23.57 8.34 11.89
N ASN A 195 24.88 8.20 11.76
CA ASN A 195 25.76 7.99 12.90
C ASN A 195 25.78 9.25 13.80
N PRO A 196 25.34 9.17 15.06
CA PRO A 196 25.35 10.32 15.96
C PRO A 196 26.74 10.92 16.22
N ALA A 197 27.81 10.11 16.12
CA ALA A 197 29.18 10.55 16.29
C ALA A 197 29.75 11.33 15.07
N ALA A 198 29.07 11.23 13.92
CA ALA A 198 29.48 11.90 12.68
C ALA A 198 28.23 12.38 11.89
N PRO A 199 27.40 13.28 12.48
CA PRO A 199 26.07 13.61 11.93
C PRO A 199 26.11 14.33 10.58
N TRP A 200 27.24 14.89 10.18
CA TRP A 200 27.45 15.56 8.91
C TRP A 200 28.00 14.63 7.79
N TYR A 201 28.31 13.40 8.13
CA TYR A 201 28.73 12.40 7.14
C TYR A 201 27.55 11.47 6.80
N GLY A 202 27.42 11.19 5.51
CA GLY A 202 26.42 10.28 5.00
C GLY A 202 25.07 10.95 4.72
N SER A 203 24.29 10.25 3.93
CA SER A 203 22.94 10.65 3.52
C SER A 203 22.00 9.46 3.80
N PRO A 204 21.32 9.45 4.96
CA PRO A 204 20.38 8.36 5.28
C PRO A 204 19.29 8.19 4.25
N GLY A 205 18.78 9.29 3.67
CA GLY A 205 17.77 9.23 2.61
C GLY A 205 18.24 8.48 1.37
N LYS A 206 19.47 8.76 0.89
CA LYS A 206 20.08 8.02 -0.22
C LYS A 206 20.36 6.56 0.13
N ALA A 207 20.94 6.31 1.31
CA ALA A 207 21.29 4.96 1.74
C ALA A 207 20.06 4.06 1.84
N GLN A 208 18.99 4.55 2.48
CA GLN A 208 17.73 3.82 2.60
C GLN A 208 17.08 3.59 1.23
N MET A 209 17.06 4.61 0.35
CA MET A 209 16.52 4.44 -0.99
C MET A 209 17.29 3.41 -1.80
N ARG A 210 18.62 3.46 -1.79
CA ARG A 210 19.47 2.48 -2.49
C ARG A 210 19.24 1.06 -2.00
N TYR A 211 19.14 0.87 -0.68
CA TYR A 211 18.83 -0.42 -0.07
C TYR A 211 17.48 -0.95 -0.52
N MET A 212 16.44 -0.10 -0.47
CA MET A 212 15.10 -0.47 -0.95
C MET A 212 15.11 -0.84 -2.44
N MET A 213 15.78 -0.05 -3.29
CA MET A 213 15.84 -0.31 -4.73
C MET A 213 16.55 -1.62 -5.06
N HIS A 214 17.54 -2.01 -4.28
CA HIS A 214 18.16 -3.34 -4.40
C HIS A 214 17.15 -4.45 -4.12
N ASN A 215 16.40 -4.37 -3.03
CA ASN A 215 15.38 -5.35 -2.67
C ASN A 215 14.24 -5.38 -3.69
N ILE A 216 13.76 -4.21 -4.13
CA ILE A 216 12.71 -4.07 -5.14
C ILE A 216 13.15 -4.72 -6.46
N ASN A 217 14.41 -4.54 -6.85
CA ASN A 217 14.94 -5.16 -8.07
C ASN A 217 14.89 -6.69 -7.99
N ALA A 218 15.30 -7.28 -6.88
CA ALA A 218 15.26 -8.73 -6.67
C ALA A 218 13.82 -9.29 -6.76
N ILE A 219 12.83 -8.57 -6.19
CA ILE A 219 11.41 -8.93 -6.28
C ILE A 219 10.93 -8.81 -7.74
N CYS A 220 11.27 -7.73 -8.45
CA CYS A 220 10.91 -7.52 -9.85
C CYS A 220 11.50 -8.61 -10.75
N GLU A 221 12.79 -8.94 -10.61
CA GLU A 221 13.45 -10.00 -11.38
C GLU A 221 12.78 -11.36 -11.16
N THR A 222 12.41 -11.67 -9.92
CA THR A 222 11.68 -12.91 -9.60
C THR A 222 10.31 -12.95 -10.26
N ALA A 223 9.65 -11.80 -10.44
CA ALA A 223 8.37 -11.68 -11.13
C ALA A 223 8.49 -11.66 -12.67
N GLY A 224 9.72 -11.62 -13.22
CA GLY A 224 9.97 -11.52 -14.67
C GLY A 224 9.95 -10.09 -15.22
N THR A 225 10.32 -9.10 -14.41
CA THR A 225 10.40 -7.70 -14.80
C THR A 225 11.65 -7.03 -14.18
N SER A 226 11.76 -5.72 -14.27
CA SER A 226 12.85 -4.92 -13.69
C SER A 226 12.31 -3.64 -13.04
N VAL A 227 13.14 -2.96 -12.25
CA VAL A 227 12.79 -1.66 -11.64
C VAL A 227 12.44 -0.60 -12.68
N GLU A 228 13.01 -0.67 -13.87
CA GLU A 228 12.74 0.27 -14.97
C GLU A 228 11.28 0.21 -15.45
N ASN A 229 10.60 -0.91 -15.20
CA ASN A 229 9.20 -1.12 -15.53
C ASN A 229 8.23 -0.72 -14.41
N ILE A 230 8.69 -0.06 -13.36
CA ILE A 230 7.79 0.55 -12.37
C ILE A 230 6.98 1.65 -13.06
N VAL A 231 5.65 1.57 -12.99
CA VAL A 231 4.72 2.50 -13.63
C VAL A 231 4.05 3.45 -12.66
N ARG A 232 3.96 3.07 -11.39
CA ARG A 232 3.38 3.90 -10.32
C ARG A 232 4.25 3.85 -9.07
N ARG A 233 4.42 5.02 -8.44
CA ARG A 233 5.09 5.18 -7.15
C ARG A 233 4.29 6.12 -6.26
N ALA A 234 3.76 5.63 -5.14
CA ALA A 234 3.41 6.47 -4.01
C ALA A 234 4.55 6.42 -2.98
N CYS A 235 5.03 7.59 -2.59
CA CYS A 235 6.16 7.74 -1.69
C CYS A 235 5.73 8.52 -0.44
N PHE A 236 5.93 7.92 0.71
CA PHE A 236 5.60 8.52 1.99
C PHE A 236 6.87 8.73 2.78
N HIS A 237 7.14 9.98 3.15
CA HIS A 237 8.26 10.31 4.03
C HIS A 237 7.78 10.53 5.46
N SER A 238 8.51 9.99 6.44
CA SER A 238 8.26 10.32 7.85
C SER A 238 8.32 11.84 8.08
N HIS A 239 9.17 12.54 7.33
CA HIS A 239 9.25 13.98 7.25
C HIS A 239 9.82 14.41 5.88
N LEU A 240 9.28 15.47 5.26
CA LEU A 240 9.69 15.91 3.91
C LEU A 240 11.16 16.35 3.78
N GLN A 241 11.88 16.57 4.89
CA GLN A 241 13.33 16.81 4.85
C GLN A 241 14.11 15.71 4.13
N TRP A 242 13.57 14.48 4.08
CA TRP A 242 14.21 13.33 3.43
C TRP A 242 13.98 13.28 1.92
N PHE A 243 13.07 14.13 1.39
CA PHE A 243 12.68 14.10 -0.02
C PHE A 243 13.86 14.31 -0.97
N ALA A 244 14.65 15.37 -0.78
CA ALA A 244 15.71 15.72 -1.70
C ALA A 244 16.76 14.63 -1.85
N GLU A 245 17.17 14.01 -0.72
CA GLU A 245 18.15 12.93 -0.72
C GLU A 245 17.61 11.67 -1.40
N SER A 246 16.38 11.29 -1.06
CA SER A 246 15.77 10.07 -1.57
C SER A 246 15.39 10.16 -3.04
N ILE A 247 14.87 11.30 -3.51
CA ILE A 247 14.48 11.47 -4.92
C ILE A 247 15.70 11.51 -5.85
N GLU A 248 16.82 12.04 -5.40
CA GLU A 248 18.06 12.04 -6.19
C GLU A 248 18.55 10.61 -6.45
N GLU A 249 18.52 9.75 -5.42
CA GLU A 249 18.87 8.34 -5.56
C GLU A 249 17.84 7.59 -6.42
N TRP A 250 16.55 7.76 -6.15
CA TRP A 250 15.46 7.18 -6.94
C TRP A 250 15.59 7.52 -8.42
N ALA A 251 15.79 8.81 -8.74
CA ALA A 251 15.85 9.29 -10.13
C ALA A 251 16.99 8.66 -10.93
N SER A 252 18.04 8.16 -10.30
CA SER A 252 19.17 7.51 -10.98
C SER A 252 18.80 6.17 -11.62
N TYR A 253 17.72 5.52 -11.15
CA TYR A 253 17.20 4.27 -11.73
C TYR A 253 16.31 4.49 -12.95
N PHE A 254 15.89 5.75 -13.22
CA PHE A 254 14.98 6.12 -14.31
C PHE A 254 15.59 7.24 -15.15
N PRO A 255 16.59 6.91 -15.99
CA PRO A 255 17.32 7.95 -16.75
C PRO A 255 16.46 8.62 -17.85
N THR A 256 15.46 7.91 -18.37
CA THR A 256 14.58 8.41 -19.46
C THR A 256 13.15 8.57 -18.95
N ASP A 257 12.41 7.47 -18.88
CA ASP A 257 11.00 7.47 -18.51
C ASP A 257 10.83 7.29 -17.01
N LYS A 258 10.05 8.16 -16.39
CA LYS A 258 9.77 8.13 -14.96
C LYS A 258 8.34 7.63 -14.71
N PRO A 259 8.13 6.81 -13.67
CA PRO A 259 6.79 6.41 -13.30
C PRO A 259 5.94 7.61 -12.84
N ALA A 260 4.63 7.47 -12.95
CA ALA A 260 3.69 8.36 -12.25
C ALA A 260 4.02 8.34 -10.76
N SER A 261 4.15 9.51 -10.14
CA SER A 261 4.71 9.60 -8.79
C SER A 261 3.99 10.63 -7.93
N THR A 262 3.55 10.17 -6.77
CA THR A 262 2.99 10.96 -5.67
C THR A 262 3.96 10.95 -4.50
N THR A 263 4.14 12.08 -3.81
CA THR A 263 5.02 12.17 -2.63
C THR A 263 4.36 12.95 -1.51
N ILE A 264 4.24 12.33 -0.35
CA ILE A 264 3.58 12.90 0.83
C ILE A 264 4.52 12.85 2.05
N GLY A 265 4.55 13.95 2.80
CA GLY A 265 5.18 14.01 4.13
C GLY A 265 4.15 13.72 5.21
N LEU A 266 4.37 12.66 5.98
CA LEU A 266 3.44 12.20 7.00
C LEU A 266 3.55 13.00 8.32
N ASN A 267 4.72 13.61 8.60
CA ASN A 267 5.06 14.19 9.88
C ASN A 267 4.83 13.23 11.06
N ASN A 268 5.09 11.94 10.81
CA ASN A 268 4.91 10.84 11.73
C ASN A 268 6.02 9.79 11.52
N SER A 269 6.29 8.97 12.52
CA SER A 269 7.17 7.82 12.37
C SER A 269 6.53 6.79 11.45
N LEU A 270 7.35 6.06 10.71
CA LEU A 270 6.92 4.88 9.98
C LEU A 270 6.85 3.67 10.91
N VAL A 271 6.30 2.55 10.42
CA VAL A 271 6.17 1.31 11.20
C VAL A 271 7.54 0.77 11.63
N VAL A 272 8.57 0.96 10.81
CA VAL A 272 9.96 0.62 11.17
C VAL A 272 10.62 1.84 11.76
N ASP A 273 11.04 1.75 13.02
CA ASP A 273 11.76 2.83 13.68
C ASP A 273 13.09 3.13 12.97
N GLY A 274 13.35 4.41 12.71
CA GLY A 274 14.51 4.85 11.93
C GLY A 274 14.32 4.83 10.40
N ALA A 275 13.25 4.23 9.88
CA ALA A 275 12.90 4.37 8.48
C ALA A 275 12.40 5.79 8.19
N ASN A 276 12.87 6.38 7.09
CA ASN A 276 12.49 7.74 6.69
C ASN A 276 11.63 7.79 5.43
N THR A 277 11.56 6.68 4.70
CA THR A 277 10.80 6.56 3.45
C THR A 277 10.09 5.22 3.38
N LEU A 278 8.84 5.26 2.93
CA LEU A 278 8.01 4.12 2.59
C LEU A 278 7.59 4.26 1.13
N LEU A 279 7.73 3.19 0.35
CA LEU A 279 7.28 3.14 -1.04
C LEU A 279 6.15 2.14 -1.20
N ASP A 280 5.16 2.55 -1.98
CA ASP A 280 4.10 1.71 -2.55
C ASP A 280 4.22 1.76 -4.07
N LEU A 281 4.40 0.59 -4.69
CA LEU A 281 4.83 0.48 -6.08
C LEU A 281 3.94 -0.48 -6.88
N ILE A 282 3.72 -0.12 -8.15
CA ILE A 282 3.18 -1.02 -9.16
C ILE A 282 4.19 -1.07 -10.32
N ALA A 283 4.54 -2.27 -10.75
CA ALA A 283 5.39 -2.47 -11.93
C ALA A 283 4.61 -3.19 -13.05
N TYR A 284 5.01 -2.93 -14.28
CA TYR A 284 4.56 -3.67 -15.46
C TYR A 284 5.45 -4.91 -15.66
N VAL A 285 4.83 -6.04 -15.95
CA VAL A 285 5.52 -7.28 -16.29
C VAL A 285 5.27 -7.58 -17.76
N PRO A 286 6.26 -7.45 -18.64
CA PRO A 286 6.11 -7.74 -20.06
C PRO A 286 5.71 -9.22 -20.28
N ASP A 287 4.96 -9.48 -21.35
CA ASP A 287 4.75 -10.85 -21.82
C ASP A 287 6.10 -11.48 -22.16
N SER A 288 6.23 -12.76 -21.82
CA SER A 288 7.43 -13.51 -22.19
C SER A 288 7.52 -13.56 -23.72
N ALA A 289 8.63 -13.11 -24.29
CA ALA A 289 8.89 -13.09 -25.72
C ALA A 289 8.96 -14.50 -26.30
#